data_c37537332b553834b890dd2a1effc1db
#
_entry.id   c37537332b553834b890dd2a1effc1db
#
_cell.length_a   1.000
_cell.length_b   1.000
_cell.length_c   1.000
_cell.angle_alpha   90.00
_cell.angle_beta   90.00
_cell.angle_gamma   90.00
#
_symmetry.space_group_name_H-M   'P 1'
#
loop_
_entity.id
_entity.type
_entity.pdbx_description
1 polymer ?
#
loop_
_entity_poly.entity_id
_entity_poly.type
_entity_poly.pdbx_seq_one_letter_code
_entity_poly.pdbx_strand_id
1 'polypeptide(L)'
;NTEEIIEEEEPATPVTLEEALQRQQAKELRKALSLNDRFRFRRELFGNSDIRMNETLSLIDAMQSYEEAEDYILNDLNWDVENPDVAEFMKIVQKHFL
;
A
#
# COMPACT_ATOMS: atom_id res chain seq x y z
N ASN A 1 19.52 1.98 -19.61
CA ASN A 1 18.96 2.22 -19.77
C ASN A 1 18.56 2.07 -19.83
N THR A 2 19.01 2.01 -19.45
CA THR A 2 18.45 2.23 -19.39
C THR A 2 18.06 2.05 -19.30
N GLU A 3 18.17 2.13 -18.64
CA GLU A 3 17.70 2.38 -18.46
C GLU A 3 17.39 2.46 -18.25
N GLU A 4 17.64 2.35 -17.53
CA GLU A 4 17.20 2.69 -17.34
C GLU A 4 16.98 3.02 -17.10
N ILE A 5 17.43 2.93 -16.72
CA ILE A 5 16.99 3.49 -16.50
C ILE A 5 16.85 3.86 -16.34
N ILE A 6 17.15 3.97 -15.76
CA ILE A 6 16.82 4.60 -15.66
C ILE A 6 16.77 4.96 -15.59
N GLU A 7 16.99 5.10 -15.09
CA GLU A 7 16.78 5.73 -15.04
C GLU A 7 16.78 6.18 -14.99
N GLU A 8 17.14 6.28 -14.71
CA GLU A 8 17.06 6.96 -14.67
C GLU A 8 17.03 7.55 -14.58
N GLU A 9 17.30 7.80 -14.41
CA GLU A 9 17.31 8.63 -14.29
C GLU A 9 17.19 9.32 -14.02
N GLU A 10 17.34 9.81 -13.76
CA GLU A 10 17.32 10.63 -13.45
C GLU A 10 17.42 11.31 -12.99
N PRO A 11 17.57 11.57 -12.71
CA PRO A 11 17.86 12.27 -12.02
C PRO A 11 17.79 13.26 -11.61
N ALA A 12 18.13 13.32 -11.53
CA ALA A 12 18.60 14.55 -11.19
C ALA A 12 17.70 15.51 -10.53
N THR A 13 17.10 15.18 -9.59
CA THR A 13 16.25 16.12 -8.95
C THR A 13 16.96 16.76 -7.80
N PRO A 14 16.67 18.02 -7.52
CA PRO A 14 17.24 18.70 -6.39
C PRO A 14 16.85 18.04 -5.09
N VAL A 15 15.62 17.60 -5.01
CA VAL A 15 15.29 16.68 -3.95
C VAL A 15 16.06 15.45 -4.30
N THR A 16 16.92 15.04 -3.44
CA THR A 16 17.76 13.94 -3.77
C THR A 16 16.91 12.71 -3.99
N LEU A 17 17.40 11.86 -4.86
CA LEU A 17 16.81 10.58 -5.08
C LEU A 17 16.65 9.83 -3.77
N GLU A 18 17.62 9.99 -2.91
CA GLU A 18 17.62 9.36 -1.61
C GLU A 18 16.43 9.77 -0.76
N GLU A 19 16.15 11.06 -0.73
CA GLU A 19 14.99 11.56 0.01
C GLU A 19 13.69 11.04 -0.57
N ALA A 20 13.61 11.03 -1.89
CA ALA A 20 12.42 10.55 -2.56
C ALA A 20 12.19 9.08 -2.27
N LEU A 21 13.26 8.30 -2.28
CA LEU A 21 13.17 6.87 -1.98
C LEU A 21 12.76 6.63 -0.54
N GLN A 22 13.31 7.40 0.39
CA GLN A 22 12.96 7.26 1.80
C GLN A 22 11.49 7.55 2.03
N ARG A 23 10.98 8.61 1.43
CA ARG A 23 9.57 8.93 1.57
C ARG A 23 8.70 7.85 0.97
N GLN A 24 9.08 7.36 -0.19
CA GLN A 24 8.33 6.31 -0.84
C GLN A 24 8.29 5.05 0.01
N GLN A 25 9.44 4.65 0.53
CA GLN A 25 9.52 3.46 1.38
C GLN A 25 8.68 3.62 2.64
N ALA A 26 8.75 4.78 3.25
CA ALA A 26 8.00 5.03 4.47
C ALA A 26 6.50 4.96 4.24
N LYS A 27 6.07 5.27 3.01
CA LYS A 27 4.65 5.33 2.70
C LYS A 27 4.12 4.09 2.01
N GLU A 28 4.98 3.19 1.60
CA GLU A 28 4.50 2.02 0.86
C GLU A 28 3.94 0.98 1.80
N LEU A 29 2.64 0.92 1.82
CA LEU A 29 1.92 -0.02 2.66
C LEU A 29 2.31 -1.46 2.37
N ARG A 30 2.53 -1.78 1.10
CA ARG A 30 2.85 -3.17 0.75
C ARG A 30 4.16 -3.64 1.37
N LYS A 31 5.04 -2.72 1.75
CA LYS A 31 6.26 -3.10 2.42
C LYS A 31 6.04 -3.50 3.87
N ALA A 32 4.90 -3.14 4.43
CA ALA A 32 4.50 -3.58 5.75
C ALA A 32 3.90 -4.97 5.74
N LEU A 33 3.62 -5.52 4.56
CA LEU A 33 3.02 -6.84 4.44
C LEU A 33 4.10 -7.89 4.28
N SER A 34 4.03 -8.95 5.07
CA SER A 34 4.89 -10.10 4.85
C SER A 34 4.45 -10.82 3.58
N LEU A 35 5.28 -11.73 3.09
CA LEU A 35 4.91 -12.52 1.92
C LEU A 35 3.65 -13.33 2.18
N ASN A 36 3.54 -13.91 3.37
CA ASN A 36 2.34 -14.65 3.76
C ASN A 36 1.12 -13.74 3.77
N ASP A 37 1.27 -12.53 4.32
CA ASP A 37 0.17 -11.58 4.36
C ASP A 37 -0.31 -11.24 2.95
N ARG A 38 0.63 -11.03 2.05
CA ARG A 38 0.28 -10.70 0.67
C ARG A 38 -0.52 -11.81 0.01
N PHE A 39 -0.07 -13.05 0.16
CA PHE A 39 -0.77 -14.19 -0.42
C PHE A 39 -2.14 -14.33 0.19
N ARG A 40 -2.23 -14.22 1.52
CA ARG A 40 -3.50 -14.39 2.21
C ARG A 40 -4.49 -13.30 1.83
N PHE A 41 -4.07 -12.05 1.89
CA PHE A 41 -4.97 -10.94 1.58
C PHE A 41 -5.40 -10.97 0.11
N ARG A 42 -4.46 -11.27 -0.79
CA ARG A 42 -4.82 -11.38 -2.19
C ARG A 42 -5.93 -12.41 -2.39
N ARG A 43 -5.78 -13.55 -1.77
CA ARG A 43 -6.76 -14.63 -1.91
C ARG A 43 -8.07 -14.30 -1.22
N GLU A 44 -8.00 -13.80 0.01
CA GLU A 44 -9.19 -13.64 0.83
C GLU A 44 -9.92 -12.32 0.60
N LEU A 45 -9.21 -11.27 0.24
CA LEU A 45 -9.80 -9.94 0.15
C LEU A 45 -9.88 -9.39 -1.26
N PHE A 46 -9.07 -9.90 -2.18
CA PHE A 46 -8.97 -9.34 -3.53
C PHE A 46 -9.25 -10.34 -4.64
N GLY A 47 -9.88 -11.46 -4.31
CA GLY A 47 -10.26 -12.44 -5.32
C GLY A 47 -9.09 -12.96 -6.14
N ASN A 48 -7.92 -13.10 -5.52
CA ASN A 48 -6.69 -13.57 -6.18
C ASN A 48 -6.14 -12.62 -7.24
N SER A 49 -6.54 -11.35 -7.20
CA SER A 49 -6.08 -10.40 -8.20
C SER A 49 -4.95 -9.53 -7.65
N ASP A 50 -3.73 -9.72 -8.16
CA ASP A 50 -2.60 -8.88 -7.83
C ASP A 50 -2.85 -7.44 -8.23
N ILE A 51 -3.49 -7.24 -9.38
CA ILE A 51 -3.75 -5.90 -9.87
C ILE A 51 -4.66 -5.15 -8.91
N ARG A 52 -5.75 -5.78 -8.50
CA ARG A 52 -6.69 -5.15 -7.57
C ARG A 52 -6.03 -4.87 -6.22
N MET A 53 -5.24 -5.81 -5.72
CA MET A 53 -4.56 -5.61 -4.45
C MET A 53 -3.58 -4.44 -4.55
N ASN A 54 -2.77 -4.41 -5.60
CA ASN A 54 -1.79 -3.34 -5.76
C ASN A 54 -2.45 -1.98 -5.94
N GLU A 55 -3.55 -1.93 -6.67
CA GLU A 55 -4.29 -0.68 -6.84
C GLU A 55 -4.82 -0.17 -5.51
N THR A 56 -5.38 -1.08 -4.72
CA THR A 56 -5.93 -0.71 -3.42
C THR A 56 -4.83 -0.23 -2.48
N LEU A 57 -3.71 -0.95 -2.44
CA LEU A 57 -2.60 -0.55 -1.57
C LEU A 57 -2.06 0.82 -1.98
N SER A 58 -1.94 1.07 -3.28
CA SER A 58 -1.48 2.36 -3.77
C SER A 58 -2.44 3.48 -3.42
N LEU A 59 -3.73 3.20 -3.51
CA LEU A 59 -4.74 4.19 -3.18
C LEU A 59 -4.69 4.56 -1.70
N ILE A 60 -4.53 3.56 -0.84
CA ILE A 60 -4.42 3.80 0.59
C ILE A 60 -3.14 4.57 0.90
N ASP A 61 -2.05 4.26 0.20
CA ASP A 61 -0.79 4.98 0.37
C ASP A 61 -0.93 6.47 0.09
N ALA A 62 -1.85 6.85 -0.79
CA ALA A 62 -2.06 8.24 -1.15
C ALA A 62 -2.96 8.98 -0.17
N MET A 63 -3.54 8.27 0.79
CA MET A 63 -4.45 8.88 1.75
C MET A 63 -3.69 9.59 2.86
N GLN A 64 -4.38 10.53 3.52
CA GLN A 64 -3.75 11.41 4.50
C GLN A 64 -3.83 10.89 5.92
N SER A 65 -4.76 10.00 6.22
CA SER A 65 -4.98 9.56 7.58
C SER A 65 -5.59 8.17 7.61
N TYR A 66 -5.47 7.53 8.77
CA TYR A 66 -6.12 6.24 8.96
C TYR A 66 -7.64 6.35 8.84
N GLU A 67 -8.20 7.46 9.31
CA GLU A 67 -9.66 7.64 9.24
C GLU A 67 -10.13 7.64 7.79
N GLU A 68 -9.37 8.26 6.92
CA GLU A 68 -9.68 8.26 5.49
C GLU A 68 -9.61 6.84 4.93
N ALA A 69 -8.57 6.09 5.30
CA ALA A 69 -8.42 4.72 4.84
C ALA A 69 -9.52 3.82 5.39
N GLU A 70 -9.87 4.00 6.65
CA GLU A 70 -10.93 3.22 7.29
C GLU A 70 -12.25 3.45 6.57
N ASP A 71 -12.57 4.71 6.31
CA ASP A 71 -13.80 5.04 5.59
C ASP A 71 -13.84 4.39 4.22
N TYR A 72 -12.72 4.42 3.52
CA TYR A 72 -12.62 3.79 2.21
C TYR A 72 -12.86 2.27 2.30
N ILE A 73 -12.22 1.62 3.26
CA ILE A 73 -12.35 0.17 3.43
C ILE A 73 -13.79 -0.23 3.79
N LEU A 74 -14.39 0.50 4.69
CA LEU A 74 -15.73 0.12 5.19
C LEU A 74 -16.86 0.55 4.27
N ASN A 75 -16.70 1.68 3.59
CA ASN A 75 -17.80 2.24 2.82
C ASN A 75 -17.65 2.07 1.32
N ASP A 76 -16.43 2.22 0.79
CA ASP A 76 -16.20 2.06 -0.64
C ASP A 76 -15.96 0.61 -1.01
N LEU A 77 -15.06 -0.07 -0.31
CA LEU A 77 -14.84 -1.49 -0.51
C LEU A 77 -15.92 -2.33 0.12
N ASN A 78 -16.58 -1.77 1.11
CA ASN A 78 -17.68 -2.42 1.79
C ASN A 78 -17.27 -3.74 2.44
N TRP A 79 -16.08 -3.77 3.00
CA TRP A 79 -15.58 -4.96 3.68
C TRP A 79 -16.18 -5.08 5.07
N ASP A 80 -16.29 -6.31 5.54
CA ASP A 80 -16.89 -6.63 6.84
C ASP A 80 -15.80 -6.66 7.91
N VAL A 81 -15.91 -5.78 8.91
CA VAL A 81 -14.92 -5.73 9.99
C VAL A 81 -14.92 -6.99 10.85
N GLU A 82 -15.99 -7.78 10.79
CA GLU A 82 -16.06 -9.03 11.53
C GLU A 82 -15.18 -10.11 10.87
N ASN A 83 -14.81 -9.91 9.63
CA ASN A 83 -13.93 -10.84 8.94
C ASN A 83 -12.52 -10.71 9.52
N PRO A 84 -11.94 -11.80 10.03
CA PRO A 84 -10.61 -11.71 10.65
C PRO A 84 -9.52 -11.22 9.70
N ASP A 85 -9.64 -11.51 8.42
CA ASP A 85 -8.65 -11.03 7.45
C ASP A 85 -8.76 -9.53 7.24
N VAL A 86 -10.00 -9.00 7.25
CA VAL A 86 -10.23 -7.57 7.18
C VAL A 86 -9.67 -6.89 8.43
N ALA A 87 -9.94 -7.46 9.61
CA ALA A 87 -9.45 -6.89 10.85
C ALA A 87 -7.93 -6.83 10.87
N GLU A 88 -7.29 -7.89 10.39
CA GLU A 88 -5.83 -7.93 10.35
C GLU A 88 -5.28 -6.90 9.37
N PHE A 89 -5.91 -6.80 8.20
CA PHE A 89 -5.50 -5.81 7.20
C PHE A 89 -5.62 -4.39 7.76
N MET A 90 -6.71 -4.10 8.46
CA MET A 90 -6.93 -2.79 9.04
C MET A 90 -5.91 -2.46 10.13
N LYS A 91 -5.48 -3.46 10.90
CA LYS A 91 -4.40 -3.25 11.86
C LYS A 91 -3.12 -2.80 11.19
N ILE A 92 -2.78 -3.45 10.08
CA ILE A 92 -1.57 -3.13 9.35
C ILE A 92 -1.68 -1.71 8.79
N VAL A 93 -2.84 -1.37 8.24
CA VAL A 93 -3.08 -0.03 7.72
C VAL A 93 -2.96 1.02 8.82
N GLN A 94 -3.51 0.72 9.99
CA GLN A 94 -3.44 1.65 11.11
C GLN A 94 -1.99 1.95 11.50
N LYS A 95 -1.18 0.90 11.57
CA LYS A 95 0.24 1.08 11.88
C LYS A 95 0.95 1.90 10.83
N HIS A 96 0.55 1.75 9.59
CA HIS A 96 1.16 2.50 8.49
C HIS A 96 0.99 4.01 8.68
N PHE A 97 -0.12 4.43 9.29
CA PHE A 97 -0.41 5.85 9.47
C PHE A 97 0.07 6.40 10.82
N LEU A 98 0.69 5.58 11.64
CA LEU A 98 1.30 6.07 12.87
C LEU A 98 2.65 6.68 12.54
#